data_3791673258138a16d01d97894380950f
#
_entry.id   3791673258138a16d01d97894380950f
#
_cell.length_a   1.000
_cell.length_b   1.000
_cell.length_c   1.000
_cell.angle_alpha   90.00
_cell.angle_beta   90.00
_cell.angle_gamma   90.00
#
_symmetry.space_group_name_H-M   'P 1'
#
loop_
_entity.id
_entity.type
_entity.pdbx_description
1 polymer ?
#
loop_
_entity_poly.entity_id
_entity_poly.type
_entity_poly.pdbx_seq_one_letter_code
_entity_poly.pdbx_strand_id
1 'polypeptide(L)'
;RKESTLFRKFDHRSYAHSLLKVMQHTICYNFLNLRGVIDIIISPSHFMKSTLSNYGITKPISVIRNPVSIANTERQILLNDGSIHIVYVGRLTPEKGIVEFIKKVNHETTQVIHLHIYGAGESAEEIKSIKCREGFKILFHGFIDRDLLITEISKYHIFVLPSIWLENAPVSIVEAAEAGLPVIVPNYGGLAEMAEETLYNYKFDYEDSDLSEVITQAADKKGKNKLNNPDSFSYEMYKESIKKIYSQSF
;
A
#
# COMPACT_ATOMS: atom_id res chain seq x y z
N ARG A 1 -24.74 -10.84 13.69
CA ARG A 1 -25.53 -9.63 14.06
C ARG A 1 -26.09 -9.02 12.77
N LYS A 2 -27.27 -9.52 12.33
CA LYS A 2 -27.92 -9.16 11.05
C LYS A 2 -28.90 -7.98 11.14
N GLU A 3 -29.15 -7.42 12.32
CA GLU A 3 -30.32 -6.54 12.54
C GLU A 3 -30.04 -5.03 12.40
N SER A 4 -28.82 -4.59 12.13
CA SER A 4 -28.51 -3.15 12.10
C SER A 4 -28.17 -2.56 10.74
N THR A 5 -28.20 -3.34 9.66
CA THR A 5 -27.73 -2.89 8.33
C THR A 5 -28.74 -2.03 7.58
N LEU A 6 -30.03 -2.21 7.80
CA LEU A 6 -31.09 -1.47 7.08
C LEU A 6 -31.17 0.02 7.43
N PHE A 7 -30.68 0.41 8.61
CA PHE A 7 -30.76 1.78 9.11
C PHE A 7 -29.41 2.49 9.24
N ARG A 8 -28.31 1.86 8.80
CA ARG A 8 -26.99 2.47 8.80
C ARG A 8 -26.67 3.09 7.45
N LYS A 9 -26.28 4.38 7.46
CA LYS A 9 -25.66 5.02 6.31
C LYS A 9 -24.23 4.50 6.18
N PHE A 10 -24.00 3.57 5.24
CA PHE A 10 -22.67 3.04 4.92
C PHE A 10 -22.18 3.44 3.52
N ASP A 11 -23.00 4.15 2.75
CA ASP A 11 -22.59 4.83 1.53
C ASP A 11 -22.46 6.33 1.83
N HIS A 12 -21.28 6.90 1.55
CA HIS A 12 -21.00 8.31 1.80
C HIS A 12 -21.96 9.26 1.09
N ARG A 13 -22.56 8.86 -0.04
CA ARG A 13 -23.46 9.68 -0.83
C ARG A 13 -24.81 9.92 -0.15
N SER A 14 -25.52 8.86 0.24
CA SER A 14 -26.82 9.01 0.92
C SER A 14 -27.37 7.70 1.48
N TYR A 15 -28.44 7.79 2.30
CA TYR A 15 -29.22 6.64 2.76
C TYR A 15 -29.87 5.88 1.58
N ALA A 16 -30.35 6.58 0.54
CA ALA A 16 -30.94 5.94 -0.64
C ALA A 16 -29.92 5.04 -1.36
N HIS A 17 -28.67 5.49 -1.50
CA HIS A 17 -27.59 4.66 -2.06
C HIS A 17 -27.25 3.47 -1.17
N SER A 18 -27.28 3.64 0.15
CA SER A 18 -27.11 2.52 1.09
C SER A 18 -28.20 1.47 0.95
N LEU A 19 -29.45 1.91 0.84
CA LEU A 19 -30.60 1.02 0.62
C LEU A 19 -30.52 0.29 -0.72
N LEU A 20 -30.19 1.00 -1.81
CA LEU A 20 -29.98 0.40 -3.13
C LEU A 20 -28.89 -0.68 -3.11
N LYS A 21 -27.80 -0.47 -2.41
CA LYS A 21 -26.74 -1.48 -2.23
C LYS A 21 -27.23 -2.71 -1.46
N VAL A 22 -28.05 -2.53 -0.42
CA VAL A 22 -28.65 -3.66 0.32
C VAL A 22 -29.58 -4.44 -0.59
N MET A 23 -30.45 -3.75 -1.34
CA MET A 23 -31.37 -4.39 -2.30
C MET A 23 -30.58 -5.15 -3.38
N GLN A 24 -29.58 -4.51 -4.01
CA GLN A 24 -28.70 -5.15 -4.99
C GLN A 24 -28.03 -6.40 -4.41
N HIS A 25 -27.46 -6.30 -3.21
CA HIS A 25 -26.83 -7.42 -2.54
C HIS A 25 -27.81 -8.57 -2.31
N THR A 26 -29.02 -8.25 -1.81
CA THR A 26 -30.06 -9.25 -1.54
C THR A 26 -30.50 -9.95 -2.82
N ILE A 27 -30.79 -9.19 -3.88
CA ILE A 27 -31.18 -9.76 -5.17
C ILE A 27 -30.06 -10.61 -5.75
N CYS A 28 -28.84 -10.07 -5.87
CA CYS A 28 -27.73 -10.73 -6.53
C CYS A 28 -27.28 -11.99 -5.80
N TYR A 29 -27.18 -11.94 -4.47
CA TYR A 29 -26.55 -13.02 -3.72
C TYR A 29 -27.54 -13.96 -3.02
N ASN A 30 -28.75 -13.51 -2.68
CA ASN A 30 -29.74 -14.37 -2.02
C ASN A 30 -30.76 -14.95 -3.02
N PHE A 31 -31.22 -14.15 -4.01
CA PHE A 31 -32.18 -14.65 -5.00
C PHE A 31 -31.51 -15.25 -6.23
N LEU A 32 -30.55 -14.55 -6.84
CA LEU A 32 -29.90 -15.02 -8.07
C LEU A 32 -28.73 -15.96 -7.81
N ASN A 33 -28.33 -16.15 -6.54
CA ASN A 33 -27.21 -16.99 -6.13
C ASN A 33 -25.92 -16.77 -6.97
N LEU A 34 -25.58 -15.52 -7.26
CA LEU A 34 -24.41 -15.21 -8.08
C LEU A 34 -23.08 -15.72 -7.47
N ARG A 35 -23.07 -16.07 -6.18
CA ARG A 35 -21.91 -16.77 -5.59
C ARG A 35 -21.73 -18.16 -6.18
N GLY A 36 -22.80 -18.81 -6.61
CA GLY A 36 -22.77 -20.14 -7.22
C GLY A 36 -22.06 -20.21 -8.56
N VAL A 37 -22.09 -19.10 -9.34
CA VAL A 37 -21.45 -19.02 -10.66
C VAL A 37 -19.96 -18.72 -10.63
N ILE A 38 -19.40 -18.47 -9.44
CA ILE A 38 -17.97 -18.27 -9.27
C ILE A 38 -17.32 -19.63 -9.11
N ASP A 39 -16.41 -20.03 -9.97
CA ASP A 39 -15.68 -21.28 -9.88
C ASP A 39 -14.41 -21.10 -9.02
N ILE A 40 -13.67 -20.04 -9.24
CA ILE A 40 -12.42 -19.72 -8.54
C ILE A 40 -12.28 -18.23 -8.30
N ILE A 41 -11.63 -17.86 -7.21
CA ILE A 41 -11.29 -16.48 -6.86
C ILE A 41 -9.80 -16.29 -7.00
N ILE A 42 -9.38 -15.21 -7.62
CA ILE A 42 -7.99 -14.79 -7.70
C ILE A 42 -7.75 -13.71 -6.65
N SER A 43 -6.78 -13.93 -5.80
CA SER A 43 -6.38 -13.01 -4.72
C SER A 43 -4.97 -12.50 -4.95
N PRO A 44 -4.68 -11.21 -4.78
CA PRO A 44 -3.33 -10.67 -4.97
C PRO A 44 -2.39 -10.97 -3.79
N SER A 45 -2.91 -11.49 -2.67
CA SER A 45 -2.13 -11.76 -1.46
C SER A 45 -2.69 -12.93 -0.65
N HIS A 46 -1.84 -13.53 0.17
CA HIS A 46 -2.26 -14.52 1.16
C HIS A 46 -3.10 -13.89 2.27
N PHE A 47 -2.81 -12.64 2.64
CA PHE A 47 -3.62 -11.87 3.58
C PHE A 47 -5.09 -11.77 3.09
N MET A 48 -5.30 -11.36 1.84
CA MET A 48 -6.66 -11.26 1.29
C MET A 48 -7.31 -12.64 1.16
N LYS A 49 -6.57 -13.68 0.72
CA LYS A 49 -7.07 -15.06 0.69
C LYS A 49 -7.56 -15.49 2.07
N SER A 50 -6.74 -15.30 3.12
CA SER A 50 -7.10 -15.66 4.50
C SER A 50 -8.31 -14.86 4.98
N THR A 51 -8.35 -13.57 4.68
CA THR A 51 -9.47 -12.70 5.02
C THR A 51 -10.78 -13.20 4.39
N LEU A 52 -10.77 -13.51 3.09
CA LEU A 52 -11.96 -14.04 2.39
C LEU A 52 -12.41 -15.39 2.98
N SER A 53 -11.47 -16.29 3.29
CA SER A 53 -11.77 -17.58 3.92
C SER A 53 -12.40 -17.39 5.32
N ASN A 54 -11.87 -16.48 6.12
CA ASN A 54 -12.41 -16.14 7.45
C ASN A 54 -13.81 -15.52 7.39
N TYR A 55 -14.14 -14.84 6.29
CA TYR A 55 -15.50 -14.35 6.01
C TYR A 55 -16.45 -15.41 5.43
N GLY A 56 -16.02 -16.69 5.41
CA GLY A 56 -16.87 -17.82 5.01
C GLY A 56 -16.94 -18.04 3.50
N ILE A 57 -15.99 -17.54 2.72
CA ILE A 57 -15.84 -17.89 1.31
C ILE A 57 -15.26 -19.30 1.22
N THR A 58 -16.05 -20.22 0.66
CA THR A 58 -15.71 -21.65 0.50
C THR A 58 -15.19 -22.02 -0.89
N LYS A 59 -15.26 -21.09 -1.83
CA LYS A 59 -14.74 -21.30 -3.20
C LYS A 59 -13.21 -21.36 -3.20
N PRO A 60 -12.60 -22.11 -4.13
CA PRO A 60 -11.15 -22.13 -4.28
C PRO A 60 -10.58 -20.71 -4.48
N ILE A 61 -9.50 -20.38 -3.77
CA ILE A 61 -8.83 -19.08 -3.88
C ILE A 61 -7.38 -19.33 -4.29
N SER A 62 -7.02 -18.88 -5.48
CA SER A 62 -5.63 -18.85 -5.97
C SER A 62 -4.99 -17.52 -5.66
N VAL A 63 -3.75 -17.56 -5.15
CA VAL A 63 -2.97 -16.33 -4.96
C VAL A 63 -2.13 -16.08 -6.21
N ILE A 64 -2.34 -14.93 -6.85
CA ILE A 64 -1.57 -14.47 -8.01
C ILE A 64 -1.23 -13.01 -7.75
N ARG A 65 0.06 -12.68 -7.63
CA ARG A 65 0.54 -11.33 -7.40
C ARG A 65 0.13 -10.39 -8.55
N ASN A 66 -0.18 -9.14 -8.22
CA ASN A 66 -0.39 -8.12 -9.24
C ASN A 66 0.92 -7.87 -10.00
N PRO A 67 0.91 -7.87 -11.33
CA PRO A 67 2.11 -7.63 -12.10
C PRO A 67 2.52 -6.16 -12.02
N VAL A 68 3.82 -5.92 -12.01
CA VAL A 68 4.42 -4.59 -12.05
C VAL A 68 5.32 -4.49 -13.27
N SER A 69 5.26 -3.37 -13.97
CA SER A 69 6.21 -3.09 -15.04
C SER A 69 7.55 -2.74 -14.40
N ILE A 70 8.46 -3.71 -14.43
CA ILE A 70 9.84 -3.51 -13.99
C ILE A 70 10.57 -2.93 -15.20
N ALA A 71 10.68 -1.62 -15.25
CA ALA A 71 11.51 -0.97 -16.26
C ALA A 71 12.98 -1.05 -15.85
N ASN A 72 13.86 -1.35 -16.79
CA ASN A 72 15.31 -1.13 -16.61
C ASN A 72 15.58 0.38 -16.60
N THR A 73 15.21 1.03 -15.51
CA THR A 73 15.42 2.46 -15.35
C THR A 73 16.77 2.70 -14.67
N GLU A 74 17.55 3.60 -15.23
CA GLU A 74 18.75 4.09 -14.54
C GLU A 74 18.33 4.78 -13.25
N ARG A 75 18.88 4.32 -12.13
CA ARG A 75 18.66 4.95 -10.83
C ARG A 75 19.37 6.29 -10.79
N GLN A 76 18.69 7.29 -10.23
CA GLN A 76 19.30 8.60 -10.03
C GLN A 76 20.34 8.57 -8.91
N ILE A 77 21.24 9.55 -8.91
CA ILE A 77 22.20 9.75 -7.82
C ILE A 77 21.42 10.11 -6.55
N LEU A 78 21.72 9.39 -5.46
CA LEU A 78 21.09 9.64 -4.16
C LEU A 78 21.35 11.06 -3.66
N LEU A 79 20.35 11.69 -3.09
CA LEU A 79 20.51 12.96 -2.39
C LEU A 79 21.46 12.77 -1.20
N ASN A 80 22.41 13.68 -1.04
CA ASN A 80 23.44 13.59 0.00
C ASN A 80 23.78 14.97 0.57
N ASP A 81 22.80 15.58 1.22
CA ASP A 81 22.91 16.89 1.87
C ASP A 81 22.98 16.80 3.42
N GLY A 82 23.20 15.60 3.93
CA GLY A 82 23.21 15.30 5.36
C GLY A 82 21.80 15.04 5.96
N SER A 83 20.76 15.14 5.15
CA SER A 83 19.38 14.86 5.58
C SER A 83 18.94 13.44 5.19
N ILE A 84 17.97 12.89 5.92
CA ILE A 84 17.28 11.66 5.51
C ILE A 84 16.09 12.05 4.63
N HIS A 85 16.12 11.61 3.37
CA HIS A 85 15.04 11.85 2.41
C HIS A 85 14.07 10.68 2.37
N ILE A 86 12.87 10.88 2.89
CA ILE A 86 11.78 9.89 2.90
C ILE A 86 10.80 10.27 1.79
N VAL A 87 10.34 9.30 1.01
CA VAL A 87 9.32 9.52 -0.01
C VAL A 87 8.04 8.74 0.29
N TYR A 88 6.92 9.41 0.12
CA TYR A 88 5.58 8.84 0.09
C TYR A 88 4.97 9.06 -1.29
N VAL A 89 4.35 8.02 -1.82
CA VAL A 89 3.60 8.07 -3.09
C VAL A 89 2.20 7.49 -2.88
N GLY A 90 1.18 8.31 -3.05
CA GLY A 90 -0.19 7.85 -2.89
C GLY A 90 -1.22 8.95 -2.71
N ARG A 91 -2.50 8.56 -2.61
CA ARG A 91 -3.58 9.49 -2.29
C ARG A 91 -3.41 10.05 -0.88
N LEU A 92 -3.71 11.33 -0.72
CA LEU A 92 -3.70 11.99 0.59
C LEU A 92 -5.10 11.93 1.20
N THR A 93 -5.44 10.75 1.72
CA THR A 93 -6.73 10.48 2.38
C THR A 93 -6.48 9.91 3.77
N PRO A 94 -7.41 10.07 4.74
CA PRO A 94 -7.20 9.66 6.13
C PRO A 94 -6.75 8.22 6.27
N GLU A 95 -7.36 7.30 5.52
CA GLU A 95 -7.03 5.87 5.58
C GLU A 95 -5.58 5.54 5.15
N LYS A 96 -4.90 6.46 4.45
CA LYS A 96 -3.49 6.29 4.07
C LYS A 96 -2.50 6.63 5.19
N GLY A 97 -2.98 7.15 6.32
CA GLY A 97 -2.21 7.31 7.56
C GLY A 97 -1.03 8.27 7.49
N ILE A 98 -0.89 9.05 6.40
CA ILE A 98 0.27 9.94 6.23
C ILE A 98 0.28 11.07 7.26
N VAL A 99 -0.88 11.52 7.70
CA VAL A 99 -1.01 12.57 8.74
C VAL A 99 -0.48 12.03 10.07
N GLU A 100 -0.91 10.84 10.46
CA GLU A 100 -0.51 10.17 11.69
C GLU A 100 0.99 9.88 11.69
N PHE A 101 1.52 9.41 10.56
CA PHE A 101 2.95 9.19 10.38
C PHE A 101 3.75 10.49 10.55
N ILE A 102 3.32 11.59 9.92
CA ILE A 102 3.96 12.89 10.04
C ILE A 102 3.97 13.35 11.49
N LYS A 103 2.84 13.25 12.20
CA LYS A 103 2.73 13.65 13.62
C LYS A 103 3.70 12.83 14.48
N LYS A 104 3.78 11.51 14.25
CA LYS A 104 4.67 10.61 15.00
C LYS A 104 6.15 10.92 14.71
N VAL A 105 6.54 11.06 13.45
CA VAL A 105 7.92 11.45 13.05
C VAL A 105 8.28 12.82 13.65
N ASN A 106 7.38 13.78 13.60
CA ASN A 106 7.60 15.14 14.12
C ASN A 106 7.84 15.14 15.65
N HIS A 107 7.23 14.21 16.36
CA HIS A 107 7.35 14.09 17.81
C HIS A 107 8.56 13.25 18.26
N GLU A 108 8.84 12.14 17.60
CA GLU A 108 9.77 11.12 18.08
C GLU A 108 11.19 11.24 17.54
N THR A 109 11.38 11.93 16.40
CA THR A 109 12.69 11.95 15.75
C THR A 109 13.45 13.25 16.02
N THR A 110 14.77 13.15 16.02
CA THR A 110 15.68 14.31 16.12
C THR A 110 16.54 14.51 14.88
N GLN A 111 16.54 13.53 13.96
CA GLN A 111 17.27 13.57 12.69
C GLN A 111 16.75 14.71 11.79
N VAL A 112 17.60 15.19 10.91
CA VAL A 112 17.15 16.08 9.82
C VAL A 112 16.46 15.24 8.76
N ILE A 113 15.15 15.44 8.57
CA ILE A 113 14.31 14.65 7.68
C ILE A 113 13.60 15.56 6.68
N HIS A 114 13.66 15.19 5.42
CA HIS A 114 12.86 15.77 4.34
C HIS A 114 11.86 14.73 3.84
N LEU A 115 10.57 14.95 4.11
CA LEU A 115 9.50 14.08 3.62
C LEU A 115 8.97 14.63 2.28
N HIS A 116 9.16 13.86 1.23
CA HIS A 116 8.71 14.15 -0.12
C HIS A 116 7.38 13.45 -0.39
N ILE A 117 6.35 14.20 -0.77
CA ILE A 117 4.99 13.71 -0.99
C ILE A 117 4.62 13.84 -2.45
N TYR A 118 4.40 12.71 -3.11
CA TYR A 118 3.80 12.60 -4.44
C TYR A 118 2.36 12.13 -4.30
N GLY A 119 1.42 12.99 -4.66
CA GLY A 119 0.00 12.72 -4.59
C GLY A 119 -0.84 13.94 -4.23
N ALA A 120 -2.15 13.70 -4.22
CA ALA A 120 -3.15 14.68 -3.86
C ALA A 120 -4.30 14.02 -3.08
N GLY A 121 -5.10 14.80 -2.37
CA GLY A 121 -6.26 14.33 -1.65
C GLY A 121 -6.71 15.28 -0.55
N GLU A 122 -7.79 14.94 0.13
CA GLU A 122 -8.45 15.78 1.12
C GLU A 122 -7.61 16.09 2.36
N SER A 123 -6.64 15.22 2.70
CA SER A 123 -5.73 15.46 3.84
C SER A 123 -4.61 16.48 3.53
N ALA A 124 -4.49 16.99 2.29
CA ALA A 124 -3.40 17.89 1.92
C ALA A 124 -3.36 19.16 2.75
N GLU A 125 -4.51 19.77 3.01
CA GLU A 125 -4.58 21.02 3.81
C GLU A 125 -4.26 20.76 5.30
N GLU A 126 -4.68 19.62 5.85
CA GLU A 126 -4.28 19.22 7.20
C GLU A 126 -2.76 19.06 7.30
N ILE A 127 -2.14 18.37 6.34
CA ILE A 127 -0.68 18.16 6.32
C ILE A 127 0.05 19.49 6.25
N LYS A 128 -0.38 20.43 5.40
CA LYS A 128 0.22 21.77 5.29
C LYS A 128 0.11 22.57 6.59
N SER A 129 -0.92 22.32 7.41
CA SER A 129 -1.15 23.00 8.67
C SER A 129 -0.28 22.47 9.82
N ILE A 130 0.36 21.32 9.66
CA ILE A 130 1.20 20.73 10.70
C ILE A 130 2.45 21.59 10.91
N LYS A 131 2.63 22.08 12.15
CA LYS A 131 3.85 22.77 12.55
C LYS A 131 4.98 21.76 12.72
N CYS A 132 5.89 21.76 11.78
CA CYS A 132 7.07 20.91 11.83
C CYS A 132 8.10 21.43 12.83
N ARG A 133 8.79 20.50 13.53
CA ARG A 133 9.95 20.83 14.35
C ARG A 133 11.12 21.30 13.49
N GLU A 134 12.12 21.87 14.11
CA GLU A 134 13.38 22.17 13.45
C GLU A 134 14.01 20.91 12.87
N GLY A 135 14.51 20.99 11.63
CA GLY A 135 15.09 19.86 10.91
C GLY A 135 14.08 18.90 10.26
N PHE A 136 12.76 19.11 10.42
CA PHE A 136 11.77 18.32 9.67
C PHE A 136 11.07 19.19 8.62
N LYS A 137 11.12 18.78 7.35
CA LYS A 137 10.49 19.50 6.23
C LYS A 137 9.56 18.57 5.45
N ILE A 138 8.45 19.10 4.99
CA ILE A 138 7.49 18.43 4.11
C ILE A 138 7.50 19.15 2.76
N LEU A 139 7.74 18.37 1.69
CA LEU A 139 7.83 18.88 0.32
C LEU A 139 6.79 18.20 -0.55
N PHE A 140 5.87 18.98 -1.11
CA PHE A 140 4.83 18.47 -2.00
C PHE A 140 5.30 18.57 -3.46
N HIS A 141 5.19 17.46 -4.19
CA HIS A 141 5.56 17.36 -5.60
C HIS A 141 4.34 17.21 -6.53
N GLY A 142 3.14 17.01 -5.95
CA GLY A 142 1.92 16.80 -6.73
C GLY A 142 1.86 15.40 -7.35
N PHE A 143 1.22 15.31 -8.51
CA PHE A 143 1.10 14.05 -9.25
C PHE A 143 2.39 13.72 -9.99
N ILE A 144 2.71 12.44 -10.07
CA ILE A 144 3.82 11.92 -10.88
C ILE A 144 3.29 10.89 -11.87
N ASP A 145 3.79 10.92 -13.09
CA ASP A 145 3.50 9.90 -14.08
C ASP A 145 4.13 8.57 -13.65
N ARG A 146 3.37 7.50 -13.84
CA ARG A 146 3.79 6.16 -13.43
C ARG A 146 5.08 5.70 -14.13
N ASP A 147 5.25 6.07 -15.39
CA ASP A 147 6.42 5.67 -16.18
C ASP A 147 7.72 6.33 -15.67
N LEU A 148 7.59 7.48 -15.00
CA LEU A 148 8.71 8.21 -14.39
C LEU A 148 8.91 7.89 -12.90
N LEU A 149 7.94 7.22 -12.28
CA LEU A 149 7.89 7.05 -10.83
C LEU A 149 9.16 6.41 -10.28
N ILE A 150 9.55 5.24 -10.79
CA ILE A 150 10.69 4.47 -10.27
C ILE A 150 11.97 5.28 -10.39
N THR A 151 12.21 5.91 -11.54
CA THR A 151 13.37 6.77 -11.76
C THR A 151 13.38 7.94 -10.78
N GLU A 152 12.25 8.65 -10.66
CA GLU A 152 12.16 9.85 -9.83
C GLU A 152 12.34 9.54 -8.34
N ILE A 153 11.74 8.46 -7.83
CA ILE A 153 11.87 8.11 -6.41
C ILE A 153 13.23 7.51 -6.06
N SER A 154 13.99 6.98 -7.01
CA SER A 154 15.27 6.30 -6.77
C SER A 154 16.35 7.17 -6.14
N LYS A 155 16.21 8.49 -6.21
CA LYS A 155 17.12 9.47 -5.58
C LYS A 155 16.95 9.63 -4.08
N TYR A 156 15.82 9.16 -3.52
CA TYR A 156 15.53 9.26 -2.08
C TYR A 156 16.14 8.11 -1.29
N HIS A 157 15.99 8.14 0.03
CA HIS A 157 16.63 7.17 0.91
C HIS A 157 15.68 6.05 1.36
N ILE A 158 14.41 6.36 1.60
CA ILE A 158 13.42 5.48 2.20
C ILE A 158 12.06 5.72 1.54
N PHE A 159 11.34 4.66 1.27
CA PHE A 159 9.93 4.72 0.92
C PHE A 159 9.06 4.40 2.13
N VAL A 160 8.01 5.19 2.36
CA VAL A 160 7.03 4.92 3.42
C VAL A 160 5.64 4.76 2.86
N LEU A 161 4.92 3.74 3.34
CA LEU A 161 3.48 3.56 3.08
C LEU A 161 2.76 3.29 4.41
N PRO A 162 2.39 4.36 5.15
CA PRO A 162 1.95 4.27 6.54
C PRO A 162 0.44 4.06 6.67
N SER A 163 -0.21 3.37 5.71
CA SER A 163 -1.66 3.20 5.68
C SER A 163 -2.19 2.57 6.96
N ILE A 164 -3.21 3.21 7.55
CA ILE A 164 -3.96 2.66 8.69
C ILE A 164 -5.08 1.71 8.24
N TRP A 165 -5.32 1.64 6.93
CA TRP A 165 -6.25 0.71 6.32
C TRP A 165 -5.58 -0.62 6.00
N LEU A 166 -6.35 -1.71 6.02
CA LEU A 166 -5.89 -3.03 5.61
C LEU A 166 -5.74 -3.10 4.08
N GLU A 167 -4.57 -2.74 3.59
CA GLU A 167 -4.24 -2.87 2.17
C GLU A 167 -4.17 -4.34 1.75
N ASN A 168 -4.53 -4.62 0.50
CA ASN A 168 -4.51 -6.00 -0.02
C ASN A 168 -3.12 -6.43 -0.48
N ALA A 169 -2.57 -5.70 -1.44
CA ALA A 169 -1.26 -5.94 -2.03
C ALA A 169 -0.79 -4.66 -2.74
N PRO A 170 -0.28 -3.68 -2.01
CA PRO A 170 0.11 -2.40 -2.59
C PRO A 170 1.33 -2.54 -3.50
N VAL A 171 1.14 -2.29 -4.80
CA VAL A 171 2.21 -2.39 -5.81
C VAL A 171 3.31 -1.35 -5.62
N SER A 172 3.01 -0.24 -4.94
CA SER A 172 4.00 0.80 -4.65
C SER A 172 5.17 0.32 -3.78
N ILE A 173 5.00 -0.75 -3.00
CA ILE A 173 6.08 -1.40 -2.26
C ILE A 173 7.05 -2.08 -3.24
N VAL A 174 6.51 -2.74 -4.27
CA VAL A 174 7.31 -3.38 -5.33
C VAL A 174 8.07 -2.32 -6.12
N GLU A 175 7.40 -1.25 -6.53
CA GLU A 175 7.99 -0.11 -7.24
C GLU A 175 9.12 0.55 -6.42
N ALA A 176 8.95 0.68 -5.11
CA ALA A 176 9.97 1.20 -4.20
C ALA A 176 11.20 0.28 -4.11
N ALA A 177 11.00 -1.03 -4.01
CA ALA A 177 12.10 -1.99 -3.98
C ALA A 177 12.91 -1.97 -5.30
N GLU A 178 12.23 -1.88 -6.44
CA GLU A 178 12.85 -1.72 -7.76
C GLU A 178 13.66 -0.40 -7.87
N ALA A 179 13.16 0.66 -7.24
CA ALA A 179 13.90 1.92 -7.12
C ALA A 179 15.09 1.84 -6.13
N GLY A 180 15.26 0.72 -5.43
CA GLY A 180 16.34 0.52 -4.45
C GLY A 180 16.03 1.03 -3.05
N LEU A 181 14.80 1.43 -2.76
CA LEU A 181 14.41 2.05 -1.51
C LEU A 181 14.03 1.00 -0.46
N PRO A 182 14.64 0.98 0.72
CA PRO A 182 14.08 0.32 1.89
C PRO A 182 12.66 0.80 2.14
N VAL A 183 11.79 -0.11 2.56
CA VAL A 183 10.38 0.21 2.78
C VAL A 183 10.04 0.22 4.27
N ILE A 184 9.31 1.24 4.72
CA ILE A 184 8.77 1.33 6.08
C ILE A 184 7.25 1.26 5.99
N VAL A 185 6.65 0.28 6.66
CA VAL A 185 5.21 0.03 6.62
C VAL A 185 4.68 -0.38 8.00
N PRO A 186 3.40 -0.17 8.30
CA PRO A 186 2.77 -0.79 9.47
C PRO A 186 2.81 -2.33 9.43
N ASN A 187 2.92 -2.94 10.61
CA ASN A 187 3.11 -4.39 10.79
C ASN A 187 1.78 -5.16 10.71
N TYR A 188 0.96 -4.92 9.68
CA TYR A 188 -0.29 -5.67 9.51
C TYR A 188 -0.75 -5.75 8.06
N GLY A 189 -1.64 -6.71 7.82
CA GLY A 189 -2.37 -6.87 6.55
C GLY A 189 -1.46 -7.15 5.35
N GLY A 190 -1.94 -6.76 4.18
CA GLY A 190 -1.16 -6.89 2.95
C GLY A 190 0.06 -5.99 2.89
N LEU A 191 0.17 -4.95 3.75
CA LEU A 191 1.37 -4.13 3.87
C LEU A 191 2.55 -4.95 4.38
N ALA A 192 2.37 -5.63 5.51
CA ALA A 192 3.41 -6.47 6.10
C ALA A 192 3.80 -7.62 5.16
N GLU A 193 2.81 -8.28 4.53
CA GLU A 193 3.06 -9.35 3.56
C GLU A 193 3.86 -8.85 2.35
N MET A 194 3.47 -7.72 1.76
CA MET A 194 4.17 -7.18 0.59
C MET A 194 5.56 -6.65 0.92
N ALA A 195 5.76 -6.12 2.13
CA ALA A 195 7.09 -5.70 2.58
C ALA A 195 8.06 -6.90 2.67
N GLU A 196 7.60 -8.07 3.12
CA GLU A 196 8.39 -9.31 3.19
C GLU A 196 8.88 -9.80 1.83
N GLU A 197 8.27 -9.36 0.73
CA GLU A 197 8.76 -9.64 -0.62
C GLU A 197 10.02 -8.83 -0.99
N THR A 198 10.46 -7.89 -0.13
CA THR A 198 11.62 -7.04 -0.36
C THR A 198 12.76 -7.35 0.61
N LEU A 199 14.00 -7.15 0.18
CA LEU A 199 15.21 -7.47 0.96
C LEU A 199 15.33 -6.61 2.22
N TYR A 200 15.04 -5.32 2.11
CA TYR A 200 15.12 -4.37 3.22
C TYR A 200 13.75 -3.78 3.51
N ASN A 201 13.05 -4.39 4.45
CA ASN A 201 11.76 -3.94 4.94
C ASN A 201 11.82 -3.72 6.44
N TYR A 202 11.11 -2.69 6.88
CA TYR A 202 11.01 -2.27 8.26
C TYR A 202 9.54 -2.11 8.61
N LYS A 203 9.11 -2.81 9.64
CA LYS A 203 7.73 -2.77 10.09
C LYS A 203 7.64 -1.99 11.39
N PHE A 204 6.56 -1.25 11.55
CA PHE A 204 6.30 -0.51 12.78
C PHE A 204 4.85 -0.64 13.22
N ASP A 205 4.63 -0.47 14.50
CA ASP A 205 3.32 -0.32 15.12
C ASP A 205 3.16 1.10 15.60
N TYR A 206 1.99 1.70 15.35
CA TYR A 206 1.77 3.12 15.67
C TYR A 206 1.89 3.43 17.17
N GLU A 207 1.62 2.44 18.04
CA GLU A 207 1.63 2.62 19.49
C GLU A 207 3.01 2.30 20.11
N ASP A 208 3.66 1.24 19.64
CA ASP A 208 4.79 0.62 20.35
C ASP A 208 6.17 0.86 19.70
N SER A 209 6.23 1.30 18.42
CA SER A 209 7.52 1.44 17.73
C SER A 209 8.13 2.82 17.91
N ASP A 210 9.46 2.86 18.10
CA ASP A 210 10.28 4.06 17.97
C ASP A 210 10.62 4.29 16.48
N LEU A 211 9.96 5.26 15.86
CA LEU A 211 10.20 5.59 14.45
C LEU A 211 11.60 6.17 14.21
N SER A 212 12.24 6.78 15.21
CA SER A 212 13.60 7.29 15.07
C SER A 212 14.60 6.17 14.80
N GLU A 213 14.48 5.06 15.53
CA GLU A 213 15.30 3.88 15.32
C GLU A 213 15.00 3.21 13.98
N VAL A 214 13.72 3.00 13.66
CA VAL A 214 13.28 2.39 12.39
C VAL A 214 13.80 3.18 11.19
N ILE A 215 13.69 4.50 11.19
CA ILE A 215 14.15 5.38 10.12
C ILE A 215 15.68 5.32 9.99
N THR A 216 16.41 5.32 11.10
CA THR A 216 17.88 5.23 11.11
C THR A 216 18.36 3.93 10.47
N GLN A 217 17.80 2.80 10.91
CA GLN A 217 18.15 1.48 10.36
C GLN A 217 17.83 1.38 8.86
N ALA A 218 16.69 1.92 8.44
CA ALA A 218 16.31 1.93 7.02
C ALA A 218 17.23 2.82 6.18
N ALA A 219 17.62 4.00 6.68
CA ALA A 219 18.50 4.92 5.96
C ALA A 219 19.88 4.33 5.64
N ASP A 220 20.41 3.44 6.48
CA ASP A 220 21.67 2.71 6.26
C ASP A 220 21.61 1.76 5.04
N LYS A 221 20.42 1.40 4.59
CA LYS A 221 20.19 0.50 3.46
C LYS A 221 19.76 1.21 2.18
N LYS A 222 19.82 2.55 2.17
CA LYS A 222 19.46 3.37 0.99
C LYS A 222 20.16 2.88 -0.28
N GLY A 223 19.43 2.82 -1.37
CA GLY A 223 19.92 2.38 -2.67
C GLY A 223 20.21 0.88 -2.81
N LYS A 224 19.94 0.05 -1.80
CA LYS A 224 20.32 -1.37 -1.77
C LYS A 224 19.13 -2.33 -1.80
N ASN A 225 17.90 -1.83 -1.71
CA ASN A 225 16.73 -2.69 -1.70
C ASN A 225 16.45 -3.32 -3.06
N LYS A 226 15.81 -4.46 -3.05
CA LYS A 226 15.35 -5.20 -4.23
C LYS A 226 14.26 -6.20 -3.82
N LEU A 227 13.57 -6.73 -4.79
CA LEU A 227 12.66 -7.85 -4.58
C LEU A 227 13.44 -9.14 -4.30
N ASN A 228 12.90 -9.96 -3.40
CA ASN A 228 13.43 -11.30 -3.12
C ASN A 228 13.19 -12.24 -4.31
N ASN A 229 12.02 -12.12 -4.97
CA ASN A 229 11.66 -12.87 -6.16
C ASN A 229 10.97 -11.94 -7.18
N PRO A 230 11.72 -11.24 -8.06
CA PRO A 230 11.16 -10.35 -9.06
C PRO A 230 10.20 -11.03 -10.04
N ASP A 231 10.45 -12.30 -10.39
CA ASP A 231 9.65 -13.03 -11.36
C ASP A 231 8.18 -13.17 -10.94
N SER A 232 7.92 -13.27 -9.62
CA SER A 232 6.55 -13.35 -9.09
C SER A 232 5.69 -12.12 -9.38
N PHE A 233 6.30 -11.00 -9.74
CA PHE A 233 5.64 -9.75 -10.12
C PHE A 233 5.71 -9.46 -11.62
N SER A 234 6.23 -10.38 -12.43
CA SER A 234 6.32 -10.20 -13.88
C SER A 234 4.96 -10.41 -14.56
N TYR A 235 4.74 -9.70 -15.68
CA TYR A 235 3.57 -9.91 -16.53
C TYR A 235 3.51 -11.32 -17.11
N GLU A 236 4.67 -11.93 -17.40
CA GLU A 236 4.74 -13.29 -17.95
C GLU A 236 4.22 -14.30 -16.93
N MET A 237 4.72 -14.25 -15.69
CA MET A 237 4.25 -15.14 -14.61
C MET A 237 2.76 -14.94 -14.31
N TYR A 238 2.29 -13.69 -14.29
CA TYR A 238 0.86 -13.39 -14.13
C TYR A 238 0.03 -14.05 -15.23
N LYS A 239 0.41 -13.85 -16.51
CA LYS A 239 -0.28 -14.39 -17.67
C LYS A 239 -0.31 -15.93 -17.68
N GLU A 240 0.82 -16.57 -17.35
CA GLU A 240 0.90 -18.02 -17.26
C GLU A 240 0.01 -18.55 -16.14
N SER A 241 0.03 -17.91 -14.97
CA SER A 241 -0.82 -18.30 -13.84
C SER A 241 -2.31 -18.19 -14.17
N ILE A 242 -2.71 -17.11 -14.85
CA ILE A 242 -4.09 -16.95 -15.33
C ILE A 242 -4.46 -18.04 -16.35
N LYS A 243 -3.61 -18.30 -17.35
CA LYS A 243 -3.86 -19.35 -18.35
C LYS A 243 -4.02 -20.71 -17.69
N LYS A 244 -3.20 -21.04 -16.70
CA LYS A 244 -3.28 -22.30 -15.96
C LYS A 244 -4.63 -22.47 -15.25
N ILE A 245 -5.15 -21.40 -14.64
CA ILE A 245 -6.47 -21.42 -14.01
C ILE A 245 -7.55 -21.73 -15.04
N TYR A 246 -7.55 -21.04 -16.17
CA TYR A 246 -8.56 -21.26 -17.22
C TYR A 246 -8.47 -22.64 -17.84
N SER A 247 -7.26 -23.18 -18.05
CA SER A 247 -7.09 -24.53 -18.61
C SER A 247 -7.50 -25.67 -17.66
N GLN A 248 -7.61 -25.39 -16.35
CA GLN A 248 -8.06 -26.38 -15.36
C GLN A 248 -9.57 -26.29 -15.08
N SER A 249 -10.21 -25.22 -15.52
CA SER A 249 -11.64 -24.97 -15.27
C SER A 249 -12.55 -25.39 -16.44
N PHE A 250 -11.98 -25.82 -17.53
CA PHE A 250 -12.63 -26.34 -18.74
C PHE A 250 -11.96 -27.63 -19.20
#